data_40f04e2dd9031fbee29e963c74afe4b3
#
_entry.id   40f04e2dd9031fbee29e963c74afe4b3
#
_cell.length_a   1.000
_cell.length_b   1.000
_cell.length_c   1.000
_cell.angle_alpha   90.00
_cell.angle_beta   90.00
_cell.angle_gamma   90.00
#
_symmetry.space_group_name_H-M   'P 1'
#
loop_
_entity.id
_entity.type
_entity.pdbx_description
1 polymer ?
#
loop_
_entity_poly.entity_id
_entity_poly.type
_entity_poly.pdbx_seq_one_letter_code
_entity_poly.pdbx_strand_id
1 'polypeptide(L)'
;MAGNMQDNFDENGNPIRCSFCGKEQGQVRRLVKGPTNIFICDECVAACSEILEESLASDFMDAARNGKLPGFLNDHGQVASQPAVDPEAEGFELEDDRQVITHVPTPHEIYAELSAYVMGQEDAKRAMSVAVYNHYRRVIEGGAALSAFDDGLDSQLDDDMDEVELAKSNILLLGPTGTGKTLLAQTLARILEVPFAIADATALTEAGYVGEDVENILLKLINAADGDIERAQVGIIYVDEIDKIARKAENLSITRDVSGEGVQQALLKILEGTVASVPPTGGRKHPQQELLQIDTTNILFICGGAFVGLDKIIADRVGNKGVGFNSEIAGPTSVDENDLLRQVLPQDLNAFGMIPEFVGRTPVVTQTQALDEDDLVSILTEPKNAVVRQYRKMFQLEDVDLEFEDAALHEIARMALARKTGARGLRSICEDVLQQTMFDLPSEEGVTKVIVTEASVKGEEQPQRIYG
;
A
#
# COMPACT_ATOMS: atom_id res chain seq x y z
N MET A 1 -6.92 -41.79 25.89
CA MET A 1 -5.55 -41.31 25.66
C MET A 1 -5.14 -40.53 26.88
N ALA A 2 -4.12 -40.98 27.57
CA ALA A 2 -3.71 -40.49 28.88
C ALA A 2 -3.07 -39.12 28.76
N GLY A 3 -3.73 -38.08 29.27
CA GLY A 3 -3.15 -36.75 29.49
C GLY A 3 -2.26 -36.81 30.75
N ASN A 4 -1.08 -36.22 30.66
CA ASN A 4 -0.07 -36.18 31.70
C ASN A 4 -0.64 -35.65 33.03
N MET A 5 -0.57 -36.44 34.08
CA MET A 5 -1.02 -36.13 35.45
C MET A 5 -0.04 -35.20 36.22
N GLN A 6 0.95 -34.59 35.56
CA GLN A 6 2.03 -33.82 36.24
C GLN A 6 1.83 -32.29 36.27
N ASP A 7 0.83 -31.75 35.57
CA ASP A 7 0.67 -30.28 35.43
C ASP A 7 -0.33 -29.62 36.39
N ASN A 8 -0.88 -30.36 37.37
CA ASN A 8 -1.96 -29.85 38.22
C ASN A 8 -1.51 -29.38 39.63
N PHE A 9 -0.21 -29.39 39.91
CA PHE A 9 0.33 -29.01 41.21
C PHE A 9 1.40 -27.93 41.09
N ASP A 10 1.45 -27.03 42.09
CA ASP A 10 2.49 -25.99 42.16
C ASP A 10 3.84 -26.61 42.59
N GLU A 11 4.92 -25.80 42.60
CA GLU A 11 6.26 -26.19 42.98
C GLU A 11 6.37 -26.76 44.44
N ASN A 12 5.32 -26.54 45.27
CA ASN A 12 5.21 -26.98 46.65
C ASN A 12 4.27 -28.19 46.80
N GLY A 13 3.74 -28.76 45.70
CA GLY A 13 2.88 -29.94 45.72
C GLY A 13 1.40 -29.66 46.06
N ASN A 14 0.98 -28.40 46.04
CA ASN A 14 -0.44 -28.03 46.24
C ASN A 14 -1.18 -27.97 44.91
N PRO A 15 -2.48 -28.34 44.89
CA PRO A 15 -3.29 -28.20 43.65
C PRO A 15 -3.37 -26.74 43.20
N ILE A 16 -3.10 -26.49 41.93
CA ILE A 16 -3.19 -25.16 41.34
C ILE A 16 -4.65 -24.70 41.34
N ARG A 17 -4.91 -23.53 41.94
CA ARG A 17 -6.24 -22.94 42.09
C ARG A 17 -6.28 -21.51 41.55
N CYS A 18 -7.44 -21.10 41.06
CA CYS A 18 -7.68 -19.69 40.71
C CYS A 18 -7.56 -18.83 41.98
N SER A 19 -6.71 -17.81 41.94
CA SER A 19 -6.47 -16.90 43.09
C SER A 19 -7.68 -15.98 43.37
N PHE A 20 -8.63 -15.88 42.44
CA PHE A 20 -9.83 -15.05 42.58
C PHE A 20 -11.03 -15.84 43.12
N CYS A 21 -11.37 -16.99 42.53
CA CYS A 21 -12.55 -17.76 42.92
C CYS A 21 -12.25 -19.07 43.65
N GLY A 22 -10.97 -19.50 43.79
CA GLY A 22 -10.55 -20.71 44.49
C GLY A 22 -10.80 -22.02 43.74
N LYS A 23 -11.41 -22.01 42.55
CA LYS A 23 -11.65 -23.22 41.74
C LYS A 23 -10.32 -23.88 41.32
N GLU A 24 -10.28 -25.22 41.38
CA GLU A 24 -9.12 -25.99 40.93
C GLU A 24 -9.05 -26.08 39.40
N GLN A 25 -7.87 -26.33 38.86
CA GLN A 25 -7.64 -26.43 37.39
C GLN A 25 -8.56 -27.43 36.71
N GLY A 26 -8.98 -28.49 37.37
CA GLY A 26 -9.93 -29.47 36.80
C GLY A 26 -11.40 -29.00 36.76
N GLN A 27 -11.73 -27.86 37.39
CA GLN A 27 -13.08 -27.30 37.48
C GLN A 27 -13.31 -26.12 36.51
N VAL A 28 -12.27 -25.69 35.80
CA VAL A 28 -12.28 -24.55 34.88
C VAL A 28 -11.71 -24.97 33.52
N ARG A 29 -12.07 -24.27 32.47
CA ARG A 29 -11.59 -24.60 31.11
C ARG A 29 -10.12 -24.23 30.91
N ARG A 30 -9.69 -23.11 31.48
CA ARG A 30 -8.29 -22.63 31.40
C ARG A 30 -7.92 -21.88 32.68
N LEU A 31 -6.66 -22.03 33.09
CA LEU A 31 -5.99 -21.24 34.10
C LEU A 31 -4.81 -20.51 33.48
N VAL A 32 -4.74 -19.20 33.64
CA VAL A 32 -3.63 -18.36 33.16
C VAL A 32 -2.72 -18.06 34.34
N LYS A 33 -1.42 -18.33 34.19
CA LYS A 33 -0.39 -18.10 35.23
C LYS A 33 0.12 -16.66 35.09
N GLY A 34 0.06 -15.90 36.19
CA GLY A 34 0.67 -14.56 36.31
C GLY A 34 2.12 -14.60 36.76
N PRO A 35 2.79 -13.44 36.93
CA PRO A 35 4.23 -13.36 37.19
C PRO A 35 4.69 -13.89 38.55
N THR A 36 3.82 -14.05 39.55
CA THR A 36 4.18 -14.48 40.92
C THR A 36 3.17 -15.49 41.45
N ASN A 37 3.21 -16.74 40.95
CA ASN A 37 2.37 -17.86 41.43
C ASN A 37 0.86 -17.51 41.62
N ILE A 38 0.36 -16.50 40.91
CA ILE A 38 -1.02 -16.07 40.84
C ILE A 38 -1.64 -16.74 39.62
N PHE A 39 -2.83 -17.32 39.79
CA PHE A 39 -3.56 -17.98 38.71
C PHE A 39 -4.95 -17.36 38.61
N ILE A 40 -5.42 -17.08 37.41
CA ILE A 40 -6.78 -16.61 37.12
C ILE A 40 -7.47 -17.54 36.13
N CYS A 41 -8.72 -17.92 36.39
CA CYS A 41 -9.49 -18.76 35.48
C CYS A 41 -10.25 -17.93 34.43
N ASP A 42 -10.62 -18.58 33.33
CA ASP A 42 -11.38 -18.01 32.23
C ASP A 42 -12.70 -17.37 32.69
N GLU A 43 -13.41 -17.96 33.66
CA GLU A 43 -14.65 -17.38 34.22
C GLU A 43 -14.37 -16.08 34.99
N CYS A 44 -13.28 -16.01 35.76
CA CYS A 44 -12.90 -14.79 36.48
C CYS A 44 -12.39 -13.69 35.53
N VAL A 45 -11.72 -14.04 34.44
CA VAL A 45 -11.31 -13.08 33.41
C VAL A 45 -12.55 -12.47 32.76
N ALA A 46 -13.54 -13.27 32.36
CA ALA A 46 -14.78 -12.79 31.78
C ALA A 46 -15.56 -11.86 32.74
N ALA A 47 -15.68 -12.25 34.04
CA ALA A 47 -16.35 -11.42 35.03
C ALA A 47 -15.59 -10.10 35.32
N CYS A 48 -14.25 -10.11 35.28
CA CYS A 48 -13.46 -8.88 35.43
C CYS A 48 -13.62 -7.95 34.21
N SER A 49 -13.66 -8.50 32.99
CA SER A 49 -13.93 -7.70 31.78
C SER A 49 -15.32 -7.05 31.83
N GLU A 50 -16.34 -7.79 32.22
CA GLU A 50 -17.72 -7.29 32.33
C GLU A 50 -17.82 -6.15 33.36
N ILE A 51 -17.18 -6.30 34.53
CA ILE A 51 -17.16 -5.25 35.59
C ILE A 51 -16.36 -4.02 35.09
N LEU A 52 -15.26 -4.21 34.37
CA LEU A 52 -14.48 -3.11 33.82
C LEU A 52 -15.25 -2.35 32.73
N GLU A 53 -15.95 -3.06 31.85
CA GLU A 53 -16.81 -2.45 30.83
C GLU A 53 -17.96 -1.67 31.44
N GLU A 54 -18.65 -2.20 32.48
CA GLU A 54 -19.70 -1.48 33.20
C GLU A 54 -19.16 -0.26 33.95
N SER A 55 -17.99 -0.36 34.61
CA SER A 55 -17.41 0.77 35.33
C SER A 55 -16.89 1.84 34.39
N LEU A 56 -16.22 1.48 33.28
CA LEU A 56 -15.78 2.42 32.25
C LEU A 56 -16.99 3.14 31.60
N ALA A 57 -18.09 2.42 31.31
CA ALA A 57 -19.29 3.02 30.75
C ALA A 57 -19.96 4.00 31.75
N SER A 58 -19.99 3.69 33.07
CA SER A 58 -20.52 4.57 34.08
C SER A 58 -19.62 5.80 34.30
N ASP A 59 -18.33 5.63 34.34
CA ASP A 59 -17.34 6.71 34.51
C ASP A 59 -17.33 7.66 33.31
N PHE A 60 -17.48 7.12 32.09
CA PHE A 60 -17.64 7.92 30.85
C PHE A 60 -18.96 8.73 30.88
N MET A 61 -20.06 8.11 31.32
CA MET A 61 -21.36 8.80 31.40
C MET A 61 -21.36 9.91 32.48
N ASP A 62 -20.65 9.70 33.58
CA ASP A 62 -20.53 10.69 34.64
C ASP A 62 -19.53 11.80 34.30
N ALA A 63 -18.42 11.46 33.59
CA ALA A 63 -17.47 12.43 33.06
C ALA A 63 -18.11 13.31 31.97
N ALA A 64 -18.90 12.71 31.07
CA ALA A 64 -19.63 13.44 30.04
C ALA A 64 -20.70 14.38 30.62
N ARG A 65 -21.33 14.00 31.75
CA ARG A 65 -22.30 14.87 32.47
C ARG A 65 -21.66 16.03 33.23
N ASN A 66 -20.43 15.86 33.71
CA ASN A 66 -19.74 16.82 34.57
C ASN A 66 -18.60 17.58 33.89
N GLY A 67 -18.35 17.38 32.58
CA GLY A 67 -17.32 18.08 31.80
C GLY A 67 -15.89 17.82 32.25
N LYS A 68 -15.59 16.65 32.87
CA LYS A 68 -14.25 16.27 33.30
C LYS A 68 -13.88 14.90 32.74
N LEU A 69 -12.88 14.84 31.91
CA LEU A 69 -12.24 13.59 31.47
C LEU A 69 -11.42 12.97 32.61
N PRO A 70 -11.43 11.62 32.79
CA PRO A 70 -10.62 10.96 33.81
C PRO A 70 -9.13 11.02 33.46
N GLY A 71 -8.31 11.51 34.41
CA GLY A 71 -6.86 11.50 34.31
C GLY A 71 -6.27 10.10 34.45
N PHE A 72 -5.24 9.78 33.69
CA PHE A 72 -4.51 8.53 33.74
C PHE A 72 -3.78 8.36 35.09
N LEU A 73 -3.82 7.14 35.65
CA LEU A 73 -3.07 6.74 36.84
C LEU A 73 -1.57 6.59 36.48
N ASN A 74 -0.68 7.13 37.34
CA ASN A 74 0.75 6.88 37.20
C ASN A 74 1.14 5.55 37.85
N ASP A 75 2.36 5.05 37.56
CA ASP A 75 2.91 3.71 37.87
C ASP A 75 2.81 3.22 39.34
N HIS A 76 2.19 3.95 40.23
CA HIS A 76 2.06 3.61 41.68
C HIS A 76 0.64 3.69 42.24
N GLY A 77 -0.39 3.80 41.38
CA GLY A 77 -1.80 3.68 41.83
C GLY A 77 -2.29 4.76 42.79
N GLN A 78 -1.63 5.94 42.84
CA GLN A 78 -2.08 7.07 43.65
C GLN A 78 -2.60 8.19 42.74
N VAL A 79 -3.79 8.69 43.07
CA VAL A 79 -4.38 9.87 42.39
C VAL A 79 -3.51 11.07 42.70
N ALA A 80 -2.87 11.63 41.68
CA ALA A 80 -2.09 12.87 41.83
C ALA A 80 -3.07 14.02 42.19
N SER A 81 -2.87 14.62 43.37
CA SER A 81 -3.52 15.87 43.77
C SER A 81 -3.05 16.99 42.85
N GLN A 82 -3.98 17.63 42.15
CA GLN A 82 -3.71 18.75 41.26
C GLN A 82 -3.07 19.93 42.02
N PRO A 83 -2.02 20.56 41.50
CA PRO A 83 -1.64 21.91 41.91
C PRO A 83 -2.73 22.90 41.45
N ALA A 84 -3.00 23.91 42.28
CA ALA A 84 -3.95 24.97 41.98
C ALA A 84 -3.56 25.67 40.67
N VAL A 85 -4.48 25.74 39.72
CA VAL A 85 -4.27 26.39 38.42
C VAL A 85 -4.45 27.88 38.62
N ASP A 86 -3.39 28.66 38.31
CA ASP A 86 -3.44 30.10 38.20
C ASP A 86 -4.33 30.47 36.96
N PRO A 87 -5.27 31.42 37.08
CA PRO A 87 -6.22 31.71 36.01
C PRO A 87 -5.65 32.52 34.83
N GLU A 88 -4.34 32.71 34.72
CA GLU A 88 -3.65 33.45 33.65
C GLU A 88 -2.66 32.61 32.81
N ALA A 89 -2.69 31.27 32.89
CA ALA A 89 -1.95 30.43 31.97
C ALA A 89 -2.66 30.38 30.63
N GLU A 90 -2.02 30.97 29.62
CA GLU A 90 -2.41 31.00 28.22
C GLU A 90 -2.80 29.58 27.72
N GLY A 91 -3.86 29.55 26.89
CA GLY A 91 -4.49 28.34 26.42
C GLY A 91 -3.48 27.33 25.82
N PHE A 92 -3.41 26.16 26.43
CA PHE A 92 -2.84 24.97 25.80
C PHE A 92 -3.91 24.49 24.82
N GLU A 93 -3.81 24.95 23.57
CA GLU A 93 -4.54 24.34 22.46
C GLU A 93 -4.03 22.92 22.37
N LEU A 94 -4.92 21.94 22.67
CA LEU A 94 -4.70 20.57 22.25
C LEU A 94 -4.66 20.61 20.72
N GLU A 95 -3.47 20.55 20.15
CA GLU A 95 -3.34 20.29 18.71
C GLU A 95 -4.08 18.98 18.46
N ASP A 96 -5.22 19.08 17.81
CA ASP A 96 -5.97 17.95 17.29
C ASP A 96 -5.10 17.37 16.17
N ASP A 97 -4.36 16.31 16.50
CA ASP A 97 -3.35 15.66 15.64
C ASP A 97 -4.03 14.89 14.47
N ARG A 98 -5.27 15.29 14.13
CA ARG A 98 -5.94 14.88 12.92
C ARG A 98 -5.23 15.57 11.74
N GLN A 99 -4.35 14.84 11.08
CA GLN A 99 -3.76 15.27 9.80
C GLN A 99 -4.87 15.36 8.75
N VAL A 100 -5.56 16.49 8.74
CA VAL A 100 -6.47 16.87 7.66
C VAL A 100 -5.60 17.31 6.48
N ILE A 101 -5.91 16.85 5.26
CA ILE A 101 -5.24 17.31 4.04
C ILE A 101 -5.59 18.79 3.87
N THR A 102 -4.73 19.67 4.37
CA THR A 102 -4.95 21.13 4.36
C THR A 102 -4.51 21.77 3.05
N HIS A 103 -3.62 21.11 2.32
CA HIS A 103 -3.07 21.61 1.07
C HIS A 103 -2.82 20.46 0.10
N VAL A 104 -3.35 20.57 -1.11
CA VAL A 104 -3.03 19.64 -2.21
C VAL A 104 -1.91 20.27 -3.03
N PRO A 105 -0.73 19.62 -3.12
CA PRO A 105 0.35 20.10 -3.98
C PRO A 105 -0.12 20.20 -5.43
N THR A 106 0.34 21.22 -6.15
CA THR A 106 0.02 21.39 -7.57
C THR A 106 0.50 20.21 -8.42
N PRO A 107 -0.06 19.94 -9.61
CA PRO A 107 0.42 18.88 -10.49
C PRO A 107 1.92 19.00 -10.83
N HIS A 108 2.46 20.20 -10.89
CA HIS A 108 3.90 20.44 -11.12
C HIS A 108 4.75 20.03 -9.92
N GLU A 109 4.31 20.30 -8.69
CA GLU A 109 5.00 19.91 -7.47
C GLU A 109 4.95 18.39 -7.30
N ILE A 110 3.78 17.75 -7.50
CA ILE A 110 3.64 16.29 -7.49
C ILE A 110 4.58 15.66 -8.54
N TYR A 111 4.62 16.18 -9.75
CA TYR A 111 5.48 15.70 -10.82
C TYR A 111 6.97 15.84 -10.46
N ALA A 112 7.38 16.97 -9.90
CA ALA A 112 8.75 17.22 -9.48
C ALA A 112 9.19 16.25 -8.36
N GLU A 113 8.34 16.04 -7.36
CA GLU A 113 8.62 15.07 -6.29
C GLU A 113 8.63 13.62 -6.82
N LEU A 114 7.70 13.24 -7.71
CA LEU A 114 7.75 11.91 -8.37
C LEU A 114 9.06 11.73 -9.13
N SER A 115 9.53 12.76 -9.84
CA SER A 115 10.77 12.70 -10.62
C SER A 115 12.03 12.57 -9.76
N ALA A 116 11.96 12.97 -8.49
CA ALA A 116 13.05 12.77 -7.55
C ALA A 116 13.22 11.30 -7.11
N TYR A 117 12.19 10.46 -7.27
CA TYR A 117 12.19 9.04 -6.87
C TYR A 117 12.07 8.07 -8.03
N VAL A 118 11.40 8.45 -9.11
CA VAL A 118 11.12 7.60 -10.27
C VAL A 118 11.75 8.21 -11.52
N MET A 119 12.72 7.50 -12.08
CA MET A 119 13.38 7.91 -13.34
C MET A 119 12.52 7.55 -14.55
N GLY A 120 12.60 8.35 -15.59
CA GLY A 120 11.79 8.18 -16.80
C GLY A 120 10.29 8.28 -16.53
N GLN A 121 9.47 7.59 -17.31
CA GLN A 121 8.03 7.44 -17.15
C GLN A 121 7.25 8.78 -17.18
N GLU A 122 7.67 9.71 -18.05
CA GLU A 122 7.20 11.10 -18.06
C GLU A 122 5.68 11.20 -18.29
N ASP A 123 5.13 10.40 -19.22
CA ASP A 123 3.70 10.38 -19.54
C ASP A 123 2.87 9.90 -18.33
N ALA A 124 3.33 8.82 -17.68
CA ALA A 124 2.68 8.28 -16.49
C ALA A 124 2.72 9.29 -15.33
N LYS A 125 3.88 9.88 -15.03
CA LYS A 125 4.05 10.88 -13.97
C LYS A 125 3.12 12.06 -14.19
N ARG A 126 3.07 12.59 -15.40
CA ARG A 126 2.22 13.75 -15.75
C ARG A 126 0.73 13.43 -15.59
N ALA A 127 0.29 12.30 -16.17
CA ALA A 127 -1.13 11.90 -16.11
C ALA A 127 -1.57 11.63 -14.66
N MET A 128 -0.73 10.94 -13.89
CA MET A 128 -1.01 10.63 -12.48
C MET A 128 -1.03 11.90 -11.61
N SER A 129 -0.10 12.85 -11.83
CA SER A 129 -0.07 14.10 -11.08
C SER A 129 -1.35 14.92 -11.26
N VAL A 130 -1.86 15.00 -12.50
CA VAL A 130 -3.12 15.70 -12.79
C VAL A 130 -4.32 14.95 -12.19
N ALA A 131 -4.39 13.62 -12.38
CA ALA A 131 -5.50 12.82 -11.89
C ALA A 131 -5.62 12.87 -10.35
N VAL A 132 -4.50 12.76 -9.66
CA VAL A 132 -4.42 12.81 -8.20
C VAL A 132 -4.79 14.19 -7.67
N TYR A 133 -4.26 15.25 -8.27
CA TYR A 133 -4.64 16.62 -7.92
C TYR A 133 -6.15 16.84 -8.05
N ASN A 134 -6.73 16.46 -9.17
CA ASN A 134 -8.17 16.60 -9.41
C ASN A 134 -9.00 15.77 -8.42
N HIS A 135 -8.53 14.56 -8.07
CA HIS A 135 -9.19 13.72 -7.09
C HIS A 135 -9.24 14.39 -5.71
N TYR A 136 -8.11 14.88 -5.19
CA TYR A 136 -8.10 15.49 -3.86
C TYR A 136 -8.74 16.87 -3.82
N ARG A 137 -8.70 17.62 -4.91
CA ARG A 137 -9.53 18.84 -5.05
C ARG A 137 -11.02 18.51 -4.90
N ARG A 138 -11.51 17.45 -5.56
CA ARG A 138 -12.88 16.96 -5.40
C ARG A 138 -13.19 16.55 -3.96
N VAL A 139 -12.26 15.85 -3.29
CA VAL A 139 -12.43 15.42 -1.89
C VAL A 139 -12.57 16.61 -0.95
N ILE A 140 -11.74 17.63 -1.14
CA ILE A 140 -11.79 18.88 -0.36
C ILE A 140 -13.11 19.63 -0.60
N GLU A 141 -13.52 19.81 -1.84
CA GLU A 141 -14.73 20.55 -2.21
C GLU A 141 -16.01 19.83 -1.78
N GLY A 142 -16.00 18.49 -1.76
CA GLY A 142 -17.11 17.66 -1.26
C GLY A 142 -17.26 17.63 0.25
N GLY A 143 -16.50 18.40 1.02
CA GLY A 143 -16.62 18.53 2.47
C GLY A 143 -16.23 17.29 3.29
N ALA A 144 -15.68 16.27 2.68
CA ALA A 144 -15.33 15.02 3.37
C ALA A 144 -14.12 15.13 4.32
N ALA A 145 -13.38 16.24 4.25
CA ALA A 145 -12.20 16.50 5.09
C ALA A 145 -12.32 17.77 5.93
N LEU A 146 -13.47 18.47 5.94
CA LEU A 146 -13.54 19.87 6.32
C LEU A 146 -14.72 20.19 7.25
N SER A 147 -14.61 19.81 8.51
CA SER A 147 -15.26 20.59 9.57
C SER A 147 -14.36 21.73 10.11
N ALA A 148 -13.21 22.04 9.47
CA ALA A 148 -12.20 22.93 10.05
C ALA A 148 -11.70 24.08 9.16
N PHE A 149 -12.21 24.30 7.94
CA PHE A 149 -11.75 25.44 7.12
C PHE A 149 -12.90 26.26 6.57
N ASP A 150 -13.34 27.19 7.39
CA ASP A 150 -13.97 28.44 6.99
C ASP A 150 -12.86 29.50 6.90
N ASP A 151 -12.00 29.43 5.92
CA ASP A 151 -11.08 30.50 5.53
C ASP A 151 -11.41 30.98 4.12
N GLY A 152 -12.49 31.78 4.02
CA GLY A 152 -12.59 32.96 3.19
C GLY A 152 -12.14 32.91 1.70
N LEU A 153 -12.06 31.74 1.07
CA LEU A 153 -12.03 31.63 -0.38
C LEU A 153 -13.48 31.70 -0.88
N ASP A 154 -13.97 32.93 -0.94
CA ASP A 154 -15.15 33.32 -1.65
C ASP A 154 -14.99 32.89 -3.12
N SER A 155 -15.34 31.64 -3.41
CA SER A 155 -15.40 31.14 -4.78
C SER A 155 -16.61 31.82 -5.43
N GLN A 156 -16.35 32.94 -6.12
CA GLN A 156 -17.31 33.50 -7.07
C GLN A 156 -17.47 32.52 -8.24
N LEU A 157 -17.97 31.32 -7.96
CA LEU A 157 -18.48 30.43 -8.99
C LEU A 157 -19.88 30.94 -9.35
N ASP A 158 -20.24 30.95 -10.64
CA ASP A 158 -21.58 31.20 -11.08
C ASP A 158 -22.54 30.21 -10.40
N ASP A 159 -23.70 30.65 -9.90
CA ASP A 159 -24.71 29.83 -9.22
C ASP A 159 -25.02 28.50 -9.96
N ASP A 160 -24.90 28.47 -11.30
CA ASP A 160 -25.10 27.28 -12.13
C ASP A 160 -23.96 26.21 -11.96
N MET A 161 -22.79 26.57 -11.43
CA MET A 161 -21.66 25.67 -11.26
C MET A 161 -21.65 24.98 -9.88
N ASP A 162 -22.35 25.53 -8.89
CA ASP A 162 -22.45 24.94 -7.54
C ASP A 162 -23.26 23.62 -7.53
N GLU A 163 -24.11 23.39 -8.54
CA GLU A 163 -24.88 22.15 -8.70
C GLU A 163 -24.10 21.03 -9.44
N VAL A 164 -22.87 21.29 -9.90
CA VAL A 164 -22.10 20.33 -10.69
C VAL A 164 -21.34 19.35 -9.80
N GLU A 165 -21.77 18.09 -9.78
CA GLU A 165 -21.08 17.01 -9.08
C GLU A 165 -19.82 16.53 -9.85
N LEU A 166 -18.66 16.56 -9.20
CA LEU A 166 -17.42 16.06 -9.77
C LEU A 166 -17.34 14.52 -9.64
N ALA A 167 -17.26 13.84 -10.80
CA ALA A 167 -17.16 12.38 -10.82
C ALA A 167 -15.81 11.87 -10.33
N LYS A 168 -15.82 10.72 -9.65
CA LYS A 168 -14.61 9.99 -9.23
C LYS A 168 -13.83 9.50 -10.44
N SER A 169 -12.50 9.69 -10.43
CA SER A 169 -11.60 9.31 -11.52
C SER A 169 -10.50 8.36 -11.01
N ASN A 170 -10.75 7.04 -11.08
CA ASN A 170 -9.71 6.05 -10.79
C ASN A 170 -8.74 5.94 -11.97
N ILE A 171 -7.54 5.40 -11.71
CA ILE A 171 -6.44 5.35 -12.66
C ILE A 171 -6.19 3.90 -13.09
N LEU A 172 -6.00 3.66 -14.38
CA LEU A 172 -5.50 2.41 -14.94
C LEU A 172 -4.09 2.62 -15.48
N LEU A 173 -3.12 1.91 -14.88
CA LEU A 173 -1.69 2.03 -15.18
C LEU A 173 -1.20 0.78 -15.91
N LEU A 174 -0.94 0.92 -17.21
CA LEU A 174 -0.48 -0.14 -18.10
C LEU A 174 1.04 -0.18 -18.16
N GLY A 175 1.63 -1.33 -18.49
CA GLY A 175 3.03 -1.42 -18.89
C GLY A 175 3.77 -2.60 -18.28
N PRO A 176 4.97 -2.93 -18.80
CA PRO A 176 5.73 -4.11 -18.45
C PRO A 176 6.02 -4.24 -16.94
N THR A 177 6.27 -5.47 -16.50
CA THR A 177 6.68 -5.72 -15.10
C THR A 177 8.05 -5.10 -14.84
N GLY A 178 8.24 -4.50 -13.65
CA GLY A 178 9.53 -3.92 -13.26
C GLY A 178 9.77 -2.49 -13.77
N THR A 179 8.79 -1.81 -14.36
CA THR A 179 8.89 -0.42 -14.82
C THR A 179 8.55 0.64 -13.77
N GLY A 180 8.25 0.22 -12.53
CA GLY A 180 8.02 1.14 -11.41
C GLY A 180 6.56 1.50 -11.14
N LYS A 181 5.56 0.79 -11.69
CA LYS A 181 4.12 1.07 -11.46
C LYS A 181 3.74 1.17 -9.98
N THR A 182 4.09 0.17 -9.20
CA THR A 182 3.83 0.14 -7.75
C THR A 182 4.58 1.25 -7.02
N LEU A 183 5.82 1.57 -7.44
CA LEU A 183 6.63 2.63 -6.86
C LEU A 183 6.01 4.02 -7.11
N LEU A 184 5.47 4.25 -8.32
CA LEU A 184 4.74 5.48 -8.65
C LEU A 184 3.56 5.69 -7.70
N ALA A 185 2.70 4.68 -7.53
CA ALA A 185 1.54 4.75 -6.64
C ALA A 185 1.94 4.96 -5.17
N GLN A 186 2.95 4.23 -4.69
CA GLN A 186 3.45 4.36 -3.33
C GLN A 186 4.09 5.73 -3.07
N THR A 187 4.81 6.27 -4.05
CA THR A 187 5.44 7.59 -3.93
C THR A 187 4.39 8.69 -3.90
N LEU A 188 3.32 8.58 -4.71
CA LEU A 188 2.18 9.49 -4.65
C LEU A 188 1.52 9.54 -3.27
N ALA A 189 1.23 8.38 -2.69
CA ALA A 189 0.63 8.32 -1.36
C ALA A 189 1.52 8.96 -0.29
N ARG A 190 2.85 8.81 -0.41
CA ARG A 190 3.82 9.45 0.47
C ARG A 190 3.87 10.96 0.32
N ILE A 191 3.82 11.48 -0.93
CA ILE A 191 3.81 12.93 -1.21
C ILE A 191 2.57 13.60 -0.60
N LEU A 192 1.44 12.89 -0.63
CA LEU A 192 0.16 13.37 -0.12
C LEU A 192 -0.07 13.05 1.36
N GLU A 193 0.84 12.30 1.98
CA GLU A 193 0.75 11.86 3.40
C GLU A 193 -0.56 11.12 3.72
N VAL A 194 -1.08 10.34 2.75
CA VAL A 194 -2.32 9.57 2.90
C VAL A 194 -2.05 8.08 3.12
N PRO A 195 -2.97 7.34 3.79
CA PRO A 195 -2.88 5.90 3.93
C PRO A 195 -2.78 5.20 2.57
N PHE A 196 -1.94 4.17 2.51
CA PHE A 196 -1.67 3.43 1.27
C PHE A 196 -1.77 1.92 1.49
N ALA A 197 -2.57 1.25 0.66
CA ALA A 197 -2.66 -0.20 0.66
C ALA A 197 -2.36 -0.80 -0.72
N ILE A 198 -1.75 -1.99 -0.72
CA ILE A 198 -1.49 -2.78 -1.93
C ILE A 198 -2.33 -4.04 -1.87
N ALA A 199 -3.01 -4.33 -2.97
CA ALA A 199 -3.73 -5.58 -3.18
C ALA A 199 -3.25 -6.24 -4.48
N ASP A 200 -3.20 -7.56 -4.49
CA ASP A 200 -2.94 -8.37 -5.68
C ASP A 200 -4.27 -8.91 -6.21
N ALA A 201 -4.63 -8.55 -7.45
CA ALA A 201 -5.88 -8.98 -8.06
C ALA A 201 -5.99 -10.50 -8.21
N THR A 202 -4.86 -11.21 -8.29
CA THR A 202 -4.84 -12.69 -8.44
C THR A 202 -5.23 -13.43 -7.16
N ALA A 203 -5.08 -12.79 -5.99
CA ALA A 203 -5.48 -13.36 -4.71
C ALA A 203 -6.98 -13.19 -4.43
N LEU A 204 -7.66 -12.32 -5.18
CA LEU A 204 -9.05 -11.96 -4.96
C LEU A 204 -10.01 -12.97 -5.57
N THR A 205 -11.14 -13.19 -4.90
CA THR A 205 -12.24 -14.01 -5.39
C THR A 205 -13.57 -13.31 -5.15
N GLU A 206 -14.59 -13.74 -5.91
CA GLU A 206 -15.97 -13.33 -5.63
C GLU A 206 -16.38 -13.80 -4.23
N ALA A 207 -17.11 -12.97 -3.47
CA ALA A 207 -17.54 -13.24 -2.11
C ALA A 207 -18.18 -14.63 -1.96
N GLY A 208 -17.70 -15.41 -0.98
CA GLY A 208 -18.19 -16.75 -0.67
C GLY A 208 -17.40 -17.90 -1.29
N TYR A 209 -16.41 -17.63 -2.13
CA TYR A 209 -15.48 -18.63 -2.69
C TYR A 209 -14.17 -18.71 -1.92
N VAL A 210 -13.28 -19.67 -2.28
CA VAL A 210 -11.97 -19.81 -1.63
C VAL A 210 -11.01 -18.79 -2.19
N GLY A 211 -10.56 -17.85 -1.35
CA GLY A 211 -9.67 -16.74 -1.66
C GLY A 211 -9.94 -15.55 -0.75
N GLU A 212 -9.29 -14.43 -1.01
CA GLU A 212 -9.56 -13.17 -0.32
C GLU A 212 -10.80 -12.50 -0.91
N ASP A 213 -11.77 -12.14 -0.07
CA ASP A 213 -12.89 -11.31 -0.51
C ASP A 213 -12.38 -9.91 -0.91
N VAL A 214 -12.97 -9.32 -1.95
CA VAL A 214 -12.58 -7.99 -2.46
C VAL A 214 -12.61 -6.92 -1.36
N GLU A 215 -13.52 -7.03 -0.39
CA GLU A 215 -13.64 -6.09 0.72
C GLU A 215 -12.44 -6.15 1.70
N ASN A 216 -11.64 -7.23 1.71
CA ASN A 216 -10.41 -7.30 2.52
C ASN A 216 -9.34 -6.29 2.08
N ILE A 217 -9.43 -5.77 0.85
CA ILE A 217 -8.57 -4.66 0.39
C ILE A 217 -8.77 -3.43 1.27
N LEU A 218 -10.02 -3.15 1.64
CA LEU A 218 -10.38 -2.02 2.50
C LEU A 218 -9.83 -2.20 3.92
N LEU A 219 -9.81 -3.43 4.44
CA LEU A 219 -9.19 -3.72 5.74
C LEU A 219 -7.68 -3.43 5.73
N LYS A 220 -6.99 -3.75 4.62
CA LYS A 220 -5.56 -3.40 4.47
C LYS A 220 -5.36 -1.88 4.55
N LEU A 221 -6.27 -1.10 3.98
CA LEU A 221 -6.22 0.36 4.03
C LEU A 221 -6.54 0.90 5.43
N ILE A 222 -7.55 0.36 6.12
CA ILE A 222 -7.87 0.71 7.52
C ILE A 222 -6.66 0.43 8.43
N ASN A 223 -5.99 -0.71 8.26
CA ASN A 223 -4.79 -1.03 9.02
C ASN A 223 -3.61 -0.08 8.69
N ALA A 224 -3.48 0.36 7.44
CA ALA A 224 -2.47 1.35 7.03
C ALA A 224 -2.77 2.76 7.58
N ALA A 225 -4.01 3.01 8.00
CA ALA A 225 -4.46 4.22 8.68
C ALA A 225 -4.46 4.07 10.21
N ASP A 226 -3.79 3.04 10.77
CA ASP A 226 -3.75 2.74 12.21
C ASP A 226 -5.12 2.52 12.85
N GLY A 227 -6.10 2.03 12.05
CA GLY A 227 -7.47 1.79 12.48
C GLY A 227 -8.41 3.00 12.35
N ASP A 228 -7.89 4.15 11.95
CA ASP A 228 -8.68 5.36 11.71
C ASP A 228 -9.45 5.24 10.38
N ILE A 229 -10.78 5.09 10.49
CA ILE A 229 -11.65 4.90 9.32
C ILE A 229 -11.77 6.20 8.52
N GLU A 230 -11.80 7.36 9.16
CA GLU A 230 -11.92 8.66 8.48
C GLU A 230 -10.68 8.93 7.63
N ARG A 231 -9.48 8.68 8.16
CA ARG A 231 -8.24 8.74 7.39
C ARG A 231 -8.19 7.70 6.26
N ALA A 232 -8.68 6.48 6.51
CA ALA A 232 -8.73 5.43 5.48
C ALA A 232 -9.61 5.83 4.29
N GLN A 233 -10.71 6.55 4.51
CA GLN A 233 -11.64 6.97 3.46
C GLN A 233 -11.05 7.95 2.44
N VAL A 234 -9.93 8.61 2.76
CA VAL A 234 -9.21 9.50 1.84
C VAL A 234 -7.89 8.89 1.34
N GLY A 235 -7.66 7.61 1.59
CA GLY A 235 -6.46 6.89 1.22
C GLY A 235 -6.38 6.48 -0.26
N ILE A 236 -5.25 5.85 -0.61
CA ILE A 236 -4.98 5.31 -1.95
C ILE A 236 -4.87 3.79 -1.86
N ILE A 237 -5.56 3.08 -2.75
CA ILE A 237 -5.44 1.64 -2.94
C ILE A 237 -4.80 1.38 -4.31
N TYR A 238 -3.69 0.66 -4.31
CA TYR A 238 -3.07 0.13 -5.52
C TYR A 238 -3.44 -1.34 -5.69
N VAL A 239 -4.14 -1.66 -6.78
CA VAL A 239 -4.49 -3.04 -7.16
C VAL A 239 -3.53 -3.48 -8.25
N ASP A 240 -2.58 -4.36 -7.91
CA ASP A 240 -1.61 -4.90 -8.88
C ASP A 240 -2.19 -6.10 -9.64
N GLU A 241 -1.56 -6.41 -10.78
CA GLU A 241 -1.88 -7.56 -11.64
C GLU A 241 -3.35 -7.61 -12.11
N ILE A 242 -3.98 -6.44 -12.33
CA ILE A 242 -5.40 -6.35 -12.72
C ILE A 242 -5.67 -7.04 -14.06
N ASP A 243 -4.68 -7.14 -14.95
CA ASP A 243 -4.77 -7.84 -16.23
C ASP A 243 -4.99 -9.37 -16.07
N LYS A 244 -4.69 -9.94 -14.91
CA LYS A 244 -4.84 -11.38 -14.65
C LYS A 244 -6.29 -11.78 -14.39
N ILE A 245 -7.14 -10.84 -14.00
CA ILE A 245 -8.58 -11.07 -13.87
C ILE A 245 -9.37 -10.72 -15.13
N ALA A 246 -8.67 -10.47 -16.25
CA ALA A 246 -9.30 -10.33 -17.56
C ALA A 246 -10.00 -11.62 -17.99
N ARG A 247 -11.18 -11.50 -18.60
CA ARG A 247 -11.97 -12.63 -19.11
C ARG A 247 -11.20 -13.34 -20.22
N LYS A 248 -10.94 -14.63 -20.08
CA LYS A 248 -10.32 -15.46 -21.12
C LYS A 248 -11.37 -15.93 -22.12
N ALA A 249 -11.16 -15.62 -23.39
CA ALA A 249 -12.10 -15.93 -24.48
C ALA A 249 -12.36 -17.44 -24.70
N GLU A 250 -11.51 -18.33 -24.18
CA GLU A 250 -11.58 -19.77 -24.44
C GLU A 250 -12.51 -20.54 -23.49
N ASN A 251 -13.02 -19.96 -22.42
CA ASN A 251 -13.93 -20.65 -21.50
C ASN A 251 -15.40 -20.39 -21.86
N LEU A 252 -15.89 -21.09 -22.89
CA LEU A 252 -17.34 -21.31 -23.14
C LEU A 252 -17.98 -22.26 -22.10
N SER A 253 -17.38 -22.40 -20.93
CA SER A 253 -17.92 -23.23 -19.86
C SER A 253 -19.11 -22.49 -19.24
N ILE A 254 -20.21 -23.20 -19.04
CA ILE A 254 -21.47 -22.73 -18.41
C ILE A 254 -21.25 -22.35 -16.93
N THR A 255 -20.05 -22.51 -16.39
CA THR A 255 -19.69 -22.20 -15.02
C THR A 255 -19.28 -20.71 -14.93
N ARG A 256 -19.87 -20.01 -13.94
CA ARG A 256 -19.55 -18.63 -13.60
C ARG A 256 -18.04 -18.48 -13.34
N ASP A 257 -17.41 -17.51 -13.99
CA ASP A 257 -15.99 -17.20 -13.78
C ASP A 257 -15.81 -16.39 -12.50
N VAL A 258 -15.54 -17.11 -11.41
CA VAL A 258 -15.42 -16.53 -10.05
C VAL A 258 -14.06 -15.89 -9.79
N SER A 259 -13.06 -16.11 -10.64
CA SER A 259 -11.70 -15.61 -10.53
C SER A 259 -11.35 -14.50 -11.54
N GLY A 260 -12.15 -14.33 -12.57
CA GLY A 260 -11.96 -13.33 -13.61
C GLY A 260 -13.07 -12.28 -13.59
N GLU A 261 -14.10 -12.44 -14.44
CA GLU A 261 -15.20 -11.47 -14.55
C GLU A 261 -15.92 -11.23 -13.22
N GLY A 262 -16.10 -12.27 -12.38
CA GLY A 262 -16.74 -12.13 -11.07
C GLY A 262 -15.98 -11.17 -10.12
N VAL A 263 -14.63 -11.22 -10.16
CA VAL A 263 -13.80 -10.29 -9.37
C VAL A 263 -13.90 -8.87 -9.91
N GLN A 264 -13.88 -8.69 -11.24
CA GLN A 264 -14.09 -7.35 -11.84
C GLN A 264 -15.43 -6.75 -11.41
N GLN A 265 -16.52 -7.54 -11.44
CA GLN A 265 -17.85 -7.10 -10.99
C GLN A 265 -17.90 -6.78 -9.50
N ALA A 266 -17.18 -7.53 -8.64
CA ALA A 266 -17.09 -7.24 -7.22
C ALA A 266 -16.32 -5.95 -6.93
N LEU A 267 -15.22 -5.70 -7.67
CA LEU A 267 -14.45 -4.46 -7.60
C LEU A 267 -15.25 -3.23 -8.00
N LEU A 268 -16.19 -3.35 -8.94
CA LEU A 268 -17.01 -2.21 -9.40
C LEU A 268 -17.69 -1.47 -8.25
N LYS A 269 -18.23 -2.19 -7.27
CA LYS A 269 -18.95 -1.59 -6.14
C LYS A 269 -18.08 -0.62 -5.36
N ILE A 270 -16.83 -1.02 -5.07
CA ILE A 270 -15.90 -0.18 -4.31
C ILE A 270 -15.26 0.91 -5.17
N LEU A 271 -15.11 0.67 -6.48
CA LEU A 271 -14.61 1.66 -7.44
C LEU A 271 -15.61 2.79 -7.67
N GLU A 272 -16.91 2.49 -7.67
CA GLU A 272 -17.98 3.47 -7.85
C GLU A 272 -18.19 4.38 -6.64
N GLY A 273 -17.89 3.86 -5.45
CA GLY A 273 -18.17 4.52 -4.18
C GLY A 273 -19.40 3.92 -3.51
N THR A 274 -19.21 3.33 -2.35
CA THR A 274 -20.26 2.73 -1.52
C THR A 274 -19.80 2.62 -0.09
N VAL A 275 -20.73 2.54 0.83
CA VAL A 275 -20.44 2.16 2.21
C VAL A 275 -20.27 0.64 2.25
N ALA A 276 -19.03 0.19 2.42
CA ALA A 276 -18.67 -1.22 2.52
C ALA A 276 -18.60 -1.67 3.98
N SER A 277 -19.02 -2.93 4.22
CA SER A 277 -18.97 -3.54 5.55
C SER A 277 -17.81 -4.54 5.59
N VAL A 278 -16.80 -4.28 6.41
CA VAL A 278 -15.53 -5.03 6.46
C VAL A 278 -15.38 -5.75 7.79
N PRO A 279 -15.07 -7.08 7.81
CA PRO A 279 -14.77 -7.78 9.03
C PRO A 279 -13.46 -7.27 9.68
N PRO A 280 -13.43 -6.92 10.98
CA PRO A 280 -12.25 -6.35 11.62
C PRO A 280 -11.05 -7.32 11.69
N THR A 281 -11.31 -8.64 11.65
CA THR A 281 -10.25 -9.67 11.66
C THR A 281 -9.91 -10.22 10.29
N GLY A 282 -10.53 -9.70 9.24
CA GLY A 282 -10.43 -10.25 7.88
C GLY A 282 -11.18 -11.60 7.73
N GLY A 283 -11.14 -12.15 6.51
CA GLY A 283 -11.80 -13.42 6.21
C GLY A 283 -13.31 -13.29 5.97
N ARG A 284 -14.04 -14.38 6.20
CA ARG A 284 -15.49 -14.45 5.90
C ARG A 284 -16.33 -13.72 6.94
N LYS A 285 -17.34 -13.00 6.48
CA LYS A 285 -18.33 -12.35 7.35
C LYS A 285 -19.12 -13.40 8.15
N HIS A 286 -19.09 -13.30 9.48
CA HIS A 286 -19.91 -14.11 10.36
C HIS A 286 -21.18 -13.35 10.77
N PRO A 287 -22.36 -14.03 10.89
CA PRO A 287 -23.64 -13.34 11.15
C PRO A 287 -23.72 -12.56 12.48
N GLN A 288 -22.81 -12.83 13.43
CA GLN A 288 -22.79 -12.20 14.75
C GLN A 288 -21.58 -11.28 14.97
N GLN A 289 -20.79 -11.02 13.91
CA GLN A 289 -19.60 -10.19 14.00
C GLN A 289 -19.97 -8.73 13.69
N GLU A 290 -19.55 -7.80 14.52
CA GLU A 290 -19.57 -6.38 14.16
C GLU A 290 -18.66 -6.10 12.98
N LEU A 291 -19.19 -5.36 12.02
CA LEU A 291 -18.48 -5.03 10.77
C LEU A 291 -18.13 -3.54 10.78
N LEU A 292 -16.91 -3.23 10.44
CA LEU A 292 -16.47 -1.86 10.21
C LEU A 292 -17.15 -1.31 8.96
N GLN A 293 -17.71 -0.10 9.04
CA GLN A 293 -18.33 0.59 7.91
C GLN A 293 -17.32 1.60 7.37
N ILE A 294 -17.02 1.51 6.07
CA ILE A 294 -16.11 2.44 5.40
C ILE A 294 -16.72 2.91 4.09
N ASP A 295 -16.76 4.22 3.89
CA ASP A 295 -17.19 4.82 2.63
C ASP A 295 -16.03 4.87 1.63
N THR A 296 -16.23 4.27 0.46
CA THR A 296 -15.20 4.19 -0.58
C THR A 296 -15.28 5.31 -1.61
N THR A 297 -16.19 6.27 -1.45
CA THR A 297 -16.42 7.37 -2.39
C THR A 297 -15.17 8.22 -2.63
N ASN A 298 -14.39 8.47 -1.58
CA ASN A 298 -13.20 9.31 -1.62
C ASN A 298 -11.88 8.52 -1.64
N ILE A 299 -11.91 7.19 -1.62
CA ILE A 299 -10.72 6.35 -1.81
C ILE A 299 -10.30 6.39 -3.27
N LEU A 300 -9.04 6.74 -3.56
CA LEU A 300 -8.49 6.67 -4.90
C LEU A 300 -7.99 5.26 -5.21
N PHE A 301 -8.50 4.67 -6.29
CA PHE A 301 -8.00 3.39 -6.78
C PHE A 301 -7.06 3.60 -7.97
N ILE A 302 -5.89 2.96 -7.91
CA ILE A 302 -4.92 2.89 -8.99
C ILE A 302 -4.77 1.41 -9.33
N CYS A 303 -5.26 1.00 -10.51
CA CYS A 303 -5.20 -0.38 -10.97
C CYS A 303 -4.00 -0.55 -11.91
N GLY A 304 -3.05 -1.42 -11.58
CA GLY A 304 -1.85 -1.67 -12.38
C GLY A 304 -1.85 -3.07 -13.00
N GLY A 305 -1.37 -3.18 -14.25
CA GLY A 305 -1.22 -4.46 -14.92
C GLY A 305 -0.18 -4.44 -16.03
N ALA A 306 0.34 -5.61 -16.39
CA ALA A 306 1.31 -5.75 -17.49
C ALA A 306 0.63 -5.74 -18.86
N PHE A 307 -0.61 -6.21 -18.96
CA PHE A 307 -1.41 -6.28 -20.18
C PHE A 307 -0.66 -6.90 -21.37
N VAL A 308 0.03 -8.00 -21.12
CA VAL A 308 0.82 -8.70 -22.15
C VAL A 308 -0.08 -9.16 -23.31
N GLY A 309 0.23 -8.70 -24.52
CA GLY A 309 -0.54 -8.99 -25.74
C GLY A 309 -1.54 -7.91 -26.14
N LEU A 310 -1.73 -6.86 -25.31
CA LEU A 310 -2.56 -5.70 -25.66
C LEU A 310 -1.97 -4.94 -26.86
N ASP A 311 -0.65 -4.89 -26.97
CA ASP A 311 0.10 -4.34 -28.11
C ASP A 311 -0.36 -4.94 -29.45
N LYS A 312 -0.60 -6.25 -29.50
CA LYS A 312 -1.09 -6.95 -30.71
C LYS A 312 -2.52 -6.55 -31.06
N ILE A 313 -3.38 -6.45 -30.05
CA ILE A 313 -4.79 -6.01 -30.24
C ILE A 313 -4.82 -4.59 -30.82
N ILE A 314 -3.97 -3.69 -30.30
CA ILE A 314 -3.85 -2.33 -30.79
C ILE A 314 -3.30 -2.32 -32.22
N ALA A 315 -2.24 -3.11 -32.48
CA ALA A 315 -1.63 -3.23 -33.81
C ALA A 315 -2.65 -3.72 -34.85
N ASP A 316 -3.44 -4.75 -34.54
CA ASP A 316 -4.49 -5.26 -35.42
C ASP A 316 -5.55 -4.18 -35.72
N ARG A 317 -5.94 -3.38 -34.72
CA ARG A 317 -6.89 -2.27 -34.91
C ARG A 317 -6.31 -1.16 -35.80
N VAL A 318 -5.06 -0.80 -35.58
CA VAL A 318 -4.39 0.28 -36.34
C VAL A 318 -4.05 -0.20 -37.74
N GLY A 319 -3.59 -1.44 -37.91
CA GLY A 319 -3.21 -2.03 -39.20
C GLY A 319 -4.40 -2.30 -40.12
N ASN A 320 -5.58 -2.65 -39.58
CA ASN A 320 -6.79 -2.89 -40.38
C ASN A 320 -7.42 -1.62 -41.03
N LYS A 321 -6.91 -0.41 -40.72
CA LYS A 321 -7.37 0.81 -41.40
C LYS A 321 -6.86 0.96 -42.84
N GLY A 322 -6.03 0.03 -43.33
CA GLY A 322 -5.41 0.04 -44.64
C GLY A 322 -6.12 -0.77 -45.73
N VAL A 323 -7.39 -1.15 -45.57
CA VAL A 323 -8.16 -1.85 -46.64
C VAL A 323 -8.77 -0.85 -47.61
N GLY A 324 -7.96 -0.35 -48.54
CA GLY A 324 -8.39 0.46 -49.65
C GLY A 324 -7.44 0.26 -50.85
N PHE A 325 -7.93 0.35 -52.08
CA PHE A 325 -7.21 0.08 -53.36
C PHE A 325 -5.93 0.91 -53.58
N ASN A 326 -5.53 1.77 -52.62
CA ASN A 326 -4.31 2.60 -52.62
C ASN A 326 -3.54 2.55 -51.29
N SER A 327 -3.72 1.53 -50.44
CA SER A 327 -2.87 1.39 -49.27
C SER A 327 -1.49 0.91 -49.72
N GLU A 328 -0.45 1.71 -49.51
CA GLU A 328 0.92 1.23 -49.52
C GLU A 328 0.99 0.07 -48.48
N ILE A 329 1.39 -1.11 -48.95
CA ILE A 329 1.72 -2.22 -48.09
C ILE A 329 3.01 -1.77 -47.39
N ALA A 330 2.89 -1.00 -46.30
CA ALA A 330 3.95 -0.84 -45.34
C ALA A 330 4.21 -2.26 -44.80
N GLY A 331 5.34 -2.83 -45.15
CA GLY A 331 5.83 -4.07 -44.56
C GLY A 331 5.77 -3.96 -43.03
N PRO A 332 5.95 -5.04 -42.26
CA PRO A 332 5.91 -4.99 -40.82
C PRO A 332 7.03 -4.04 -40.33
N THR A 333 6.75 -2.75 -40.36
CA THR A 333 7.51 -1.77 -39.61
C THR A 333 7.30 -2.17 -38.16
N SER A 334 8.38 -2.53 -37.49
CA SER A 334 8.41 -2.77 -36.06
C SER A 334 8.01 -1.45 -35.37
N VAL A 335 6.70 -1.23 -35.24
CA VAL A 335 6.20 -0.13 -34.42
C VAL A 335 6.56 -0.48 -33.00
N ASP A 336 7.25 0.43 -32.33
CA ASP A 336 7.68 0.23 -30.95
C ASP A 336 6.45 -0.10 -30.09
N GLU A 337 6.56 -1.12 -29.24
CA GLU A 337 5.53 -1.54 -28.29
C GLU A 337 5.04 -0.36 -27.44
N ASN A 338 5.95 0.53 -27.04
CA ASN A 338 5.65 1.73 -26.30
C ASN A 338 4.75 2.70 -27.09
N ASP A 339 4.98 2.87 -28.40
CA ASP A 339 4.16 3.74 -29.25
C ASP A 339 2.77 3.14 -29.52
N LEU A 340 2.65 1.82 -29.54
CA LEU A 340 1.34 1.16 -29.62
C LEU A 340 0.53 1.37 -28.36
N LEU A 341 1.11 1.16 -27.18
CA LEU A 341 0.39 1.33 -25.90
C LEU A 341 -0.11 2.77 -25.68
N ARG A 342 0.57 3.79 -26.25
CA ARG A 342 0.08 5.18 -26.23
C ARG A 342 -1.24 5.38 -26.96
N GLN A 343 -1.58 4.47 -27.88
CA GLN A 343 -2.79 4.55 -28.71
C GLN A 343 -3.93 3.66 -28.16
N VAL A 344 -3.82 3.19 -26.92
CA VAL A 344 -4.84 2.37 -26.29
C VAL A 344 -6.17 3.08 -26.24
N LEU A 345 -7.23 2.36 -26.58
CA LEU A 345 -8.61 2.82 -26.50
C LEU A 345 -9.43 1.87 -25.61
N PRO A 346 -10.56 2.31 -25.04
CA PRO A 346 -11.43 1.47 -24.24
C PRO A 346 -11.83 0.15 -24.94
N GLN A 347 -12.03 0.18 -26.24
CA GLN A 347 -12.35 -1.01 -27.03
C GLN A 347 -11.23 -2.05 -27.07
N ASP A 348 -9.97 -1.64 -26.97
CA ASP A 348 -8.83 -2.56 -26.92
C ASP A 348 -8.77 -3.29 -25.59
N LEU A 349 -9.04 -2.57 -24.50
CA LEU A 349 -9.15 -3.15 -23.14
C LEU A 349 -10.33 -4.13 -23.06
N ASN A 350 -11.46 -3.81 -23.68
CA ASN A 350 -12.59 -4.74 -23.77
C ASN A 350 -12.24 -5.99 -24.60
N ALA A 351 -11.52 -5.83 -25.71
CA ALA A 351 -11.04 -6.94 -26.52
C ALA A 351 -10.01 -7.81 -25.77
N PHE A 352 -9.22 -7.19 -24.86
CA PHE A 352 -8.28 -7.90 -23.98
C PHE A 352 -9.01 -8.76 -22.92
N GLY A 353 -10.25 -8.41 -22.57
CA GLY A 353 -11.08 -9.14 -21.59
C GLY A 353 -11.49 -8.34 -20.35
N MET A 354 -11.22 -7.02 -20.33
CA MET A 354 -11.77 -6.16 -19.29
C MET A 354 -13.24 -5.88 -19.59
N ILE A 355 -14.11 -5.88 -18.57
CA ILE A 355 -15.53 -5.56 -18.79
C ILE A 355 -15.72 -4.05 -19.01
N PRO A 356 -16.66 -3.64 -19.88
CA PRO A 356 -16.88 -2.25 -20.24
C PRO A 356 -17.13 -1.36 -19.03
N GLU A 357 -17.85 -1.84 -18.04
CA GLU A 357 -18.17 -1.14 -16.80
C GLU A 357 -16.90 -0.82 -16.00
N PHE A 358 -15.96 -1.76 -15.92
CA PHE A 358 -14.68 -1.56 -15.22
C PHE A 358 -13.83 -0.48 -15.94
N VAL A 359 -13.74 -0.57 -17.26
CA VAL A 359 -13.03 0.42 -18.09
C VAL A 359 -13.65 1.81 -17.92
N GLY A 360 -14.99 1.88 -17.84
CA GLY A 360 -15.71 3.13 -17.59
C GLY A 360 -15.46 3.75 -16.22
N ARG A 361 -15.07 2.93 -15.21
CA ARG A 361 -14.74 3.40 -13.84
C ARG A 361 -13.24 3.67 -13.60
N THR A 362 -12.43 3.46 -14.62
CA THR A 362 -11.00 3.82 -14.65
C THR A 362 -10.69 4.72 -15.84
N PRO A 363 -11.27 5.95 -15.88
CA PRO A 363 -11.22 6.82 -17.07
C PRO A 363 -9.82 7.36 -17.35
N VAL A 364 -8.95 7.42 -16.35
CA VAL A 364 -7.57 7.87 -16.52
C VAL A 364 -6.69 6.67 -16.86
N VAL A 365 -6.41 6.48 -18.14
CA VAL A 365 -5.52 5.41 -18.62
C VAL A 365 -4.17 6.00 -18.97
N THR A 366 -3.11 5.47 -18.38
CA THR A 366 -1.74 5.87 -18.68
C THR A 366 -0.83 4.64 -18.69
N GLN A 367 0.37 4.78 -19.26
CA GLN A 367 1.29 3.66 -19.41
C GLN A 367 2.70 3.99 -18.92
N THR A 368 3.39 2.96 -18.42
CA THR A 368 4.82 2.98 -18.21
C THR A 368 5.53 2.34 -19.39
N GLN A 369 6.67 2.90 -19.76
CA GLN A 369 7.49 2.44 -20.87
C GLN A 369 8.44 1.32 -20.42
N ALA A 370 8.80 0.42 -21.35
CA ALA A 370 9.88 -0.53 -21.12
C ALA A 370 11.18 0.23 -20.88
N LEU A 371 11.98 -0.28 -19.96
CA LEU A 371 13.25 0.33 -19.59
C LEU A 371 14.38 -0.22 -20.47
N ASP A 372 15.23 0.67 -20.95
CA ASP A 372 16.47 0.30 -21.65
C ASP A 372 17.67 0.23 -20.69
N GLU A 373 18.89 0.01 -21.23
CA GLU A 373 20.10 -0.09 -20.43
C GLU A 373 20.43 1.23 -19.72
N ASP A 374 20.30 2.35 -20.43
CA ASP A 374 20.60 3.68 -19.89
C ASP A 374 19.60 4.09 -18.80
N ASP A 375 18.31 3.77 -18.99
CA ASP A 375 17.27 3.94 -17.98
C ASP A 375 17.62 3.18 -16.69
N LEU A 376 18.07 1.93 -16.80
CA LEU A 376 18.43 1.10 -15.64
C LEU A 376 19.65 1.63 -14.91
N VAL A 377 20.67 2.16 -15.64
CA VAL A 377 21.83 2.83 -15.04
C VAL A 377 21.39 4.10 -14.29
N SER A 378 20.52 4.90 -14.91
CA SER A 378 19.95 6.08 -14.24
C SER A 378 19.18 5.69 -12.97
N ILE A 379 18.35 4.63 -13.01
CA ILE A 379 17.63 4.10 -11.84
C ILE A 379 18.58 3.64 -10.72
N LEU A 380 19.76 3.11 -11.06
CA LEU A 380 20.76 2.70 -10.08
C LEU A 380 21.37 3.88 -9.31
N THR A 381 21.49 5.06 -9.94
CA THR A 381 22.37 6.15 -9.46
C THR A 381 21.66 7.45 -9.11
N GLU A 382 20.62 7.86 -9.87
CA GLU A 382 20.07 9.21 -9.80
C GLU A 382 18.99 9.42 -8.72
N PRO A 383 18.00 8.51 -8.51
CA PRO A 383 16.92 8.73 -7.54
C PRO A 383 17.43 9.06 -6.13
N LYS A 384 16.62 9.81 -5.35
CA LYS A 384 16.93 10.06 -3.93
C LYS A 384 17.24 8.76 -3.17
N ASN A 385 16.50 7.68 -3.44
CA ASN A 385 16.67 6.35 -2.86
C ASN A 385 17.30 5.35 -3.84
N ALA A 386 18.20 5.80 -4.72
CA ALA A 386 18.90 4.92 -5.65
C ALA A 386 19.62 3.77 -4.94
N VAL A 387 19.64 2.59 -5.56
CA VAL A 387 20.23 1.37 -4.96
C VAL A 387 21.70 1.59 -4.59
N VAL A 388 22.48 2.20 -5.48
CA VAL A 388 23.89 2.52 -5.22
C VAL A 388 24.04 3.46 -4.01
N ARG A 389 23.18 4.48 -3.88
CA ARG A 389 23.22 5.40 -2.73
C ARG A 389 22.90 4.70 -1.40
N GLN A 390 21.98 3.71 -1.42
CA GLN A 390 21.66 2.92 -0.24
C GLN A 390 22.87 2.10 0.22
N TYR A 391 23.55 1.39 -0.72
CA TYR A 391 24.75 0.63 -0.38
C TYR A 391 25.91 1.53 0.04
N ARG A 392 26.14 2.66 -0.64
CA ARG A 392 27.14 3.65 -0.19
C ARG A 392 26.89 4.08 1.24
N LYS A 393 25.64 4.37 1.60
CA LYS A 393 25.29 4.74 3.00
C LYS A 393 25.59 3.59 3.97
N MET A 394 25.31 2.33 3.60
CA MET A 394 25.60 1.18 4.46
C MET A 394 27.11 1.02 4.69
N PHE A 395 27.93 1.17 3.64
CA PHE A 395 29.40 1.09 3.75
C PHE A 395 29.97 2.28 4.56
N GLN A 396 29.39 3.48 4.44
CA GLN A 396 29.78 4.62 5.25
C GLN A 396 29.53 4.44 6.75
N LEU A 397 28.58 3.60 7.16
CA LEU A 397 28.38 3.26 8.56
C LEU A 397 29.52 2.41 9.14
N GLU A 398 30.30 1.77 8.28
CA GLU A 398 31.52 1.00 8.62
C GLU A 398 32.80 1.82 8.28
N ASP A 399 32.68 3.14 8.09
CA ASP A 399 33.77 4.05 7.71
C ASP A 399 34.50 3.69 6.41
N VAL A 400 33.82 3.00 5.46
CA VAL A 400 34.34 2.57 4.16
C VAL A 400 33.62 3.30 3.03
N ASP A 401 34.38 3.80 2.05
CA ASP A 401 33.82 4.39 0.83
C ASP A 401 33.53 3.29 -0.22
N LEU A 402 32.31 3.30 -0.79
CA LEU A 402 31.90 2.37 -1.84
C LEU A 402 31.78 3.10 -3.17
N GLU A 403 32.51 2.63 -4.18
CA GLU A 403 32.47 3.16 -5.54
C GLU A 403 32.09 2.07 -6.54
N PHE A 404 31.24 2.42 -7.50
CA PHE A 404 30.93 1.57 -8.66
C PHE A 404 31.52 2.24 -9.90
N GLU A 405 32.30 1.49 -10.67
CA GLU A 405 32.75 1.93 -11.98
C GLU A 405 31.56 2.00 -12.96
N ASP A 406 31.61 2.91 -13.94
CA ASP A 406 30.57 3.04 -14.96
C ASP A 406 30.35 1.73 -15.73
N ALA A 407 31.42 1.01 -16.05
CA ALA A 407 31.34 -0.30 -16.69
C ALA A 407 30.62 -1.35 -15.84
N ALA A 408 30.76 -1.29 -14.50
CA ALA A 408 30.04 -2.17 -13.58
C ALA A 408 28.54 -1.85 -13.55
N LEU A 409 28.16 -0.58 -13.57
CA LEU A 409 26.76 -0.15 -13.62
C LEU A 409 26.06 -0.63 -14.89
N HIS A 410 26.72 -0.46 -16.05
CA HIS A 410 26.21 -0.97 -17.33
C HIS A 410 26.09 -2.50 -17.35
N GLU A 411 27.05 -3.22 -16.76
CA GLU A 411 26.96 -4.68 -16.68
C GLU A 411 25.82 -5.15 -15.78
N ILE A 412 25.58 -4.50 -14.64
CA ILE A 412 24.42 -4.75 -13.78
C ILE A 412 23.11 -4.54 -14.57
N ALA A 413 23.02 -3.45 -15.34
CA ALA A 413 21.86 -3.15 -16.17
C ALA A 413 21.64 -4.24 -17.25
N ARG A 414 22.70 -4.66 -17.96
CA ARG A 414 22.65 -5.74 -18.96
C ARG A 414 22.21 -7.08 -18.37
N MET A 415 22.71 -7.42 -17.17
CA MET A 415 22.29 -8.63 -16.48
C MET A 415 20.80 -8.58 -16.11
N ALA A 416 20.30 -7.43 -15.65
CA ALA A 416 18.88 -7.24 -15.31
C ALA A 416 17.97 -7.38 -16.55
N LEU A 417 18.40 -6.83 -17.70
CA LEU A 417 17.68 -7.00 -18.97
C LEU A 417 17.71 -8.46 -19.44
N ALA A 418 18.86 -9.12 -19.38
CA ALA A 418 18.99 -10.54 -19.76
C ALA A 418 18.12 -11.45 -18.91
N ARG A 419 17.97 -11.16 -17.61
CA ARG A 419 17.08 -11.87 -16.67
C ARG A 419 15.59 -11.50 -16.87
N LYS A 420 15.27 -10.51 -17.69
CA LYS A 420 13.91 -9.96 -17.91
C LYS A 420 13.21 -9.52 -16.61
N THR A 421 13.97 -9.05 -15.65
CA THR A 421 13.47 -8.64 -14.31
C THR A 421 13.21 -7.14 -14.21
N GLY A 422 13.66 -6.36 -15.20
CA GLY A 422 13.60 -4.90 -15.16
C GLY A 422 14.30 -4.33 -13.92
N ALA A 423 13.84 -3.19 -13.43
CA ALA A 423 14.43 -2.53 -12.27
C ALA A 423 14.40 -3.38 -10.98
N ARG A 424 13.47 -4.35 -10.84
CA ARG A 424 13.42 -5.25 -9.67
C ARG A 424 14.70 -6.10 -9.54
N GLY A 425 15.32 -6.47 -10.65
CA GLY A 425 16.54 -7.28 -10.65
C GLY A 425 17.80 -6.54 -10.20
N LEU A 426 17.82 -5.22 -10.27
CA LEU A 426 19.01 -4.42 -9.98
C LEU A 426 19.51 -4.62 -8.55
N ARG A 427 18.60 -4.58 -7.56
CA ARG A 427 18.95 -4.78 -6.15
C ARG A 427 19.53 -6.17 -5.91
N SER A 428 18.90 -7.22 -6.44
CA SER A 428 19.37 -8.60 -6.28
C SER A 428 20.77 -8.79 -6.87
N ILE A 429 21.05 -8.18 -8.03
CA ILE A 429 22.37 -8.28 -8.64
C ILE A 429 23.42 -7.55 -7.79
N CYS A 430 23.11 -6.33 -7.30
CA CYS A 430 24.01 -5.62 -6.38
C CYS A 430 24.25 -6.40 -5.09
N GLU A 431 23.21 -7.04 -4.53
CA GLU A 431 23.30 -7.90 -3.35
C GLU A 431 24.24 -9.07 -3.61
N ASP A 432 24.06 -9.80 -4.72
CA ASP A 432 24.90 -10.95 -5.10
C ASP A 432 26.38 -10.54 -5.18
N VAL A 433 26.69 -9.37 -5.76
CA VAL A 433 28.06 -8.84 -5.93
C VAL A 433 28.68 -8.42 -4.60
N LEU A 434 27.90 -7.78 -3.73
CA LEU A 434 28.41 -7.18 -2.48
C LEU A 434 28.32 -8.11 -1.28
N GLN A 435 27.58 -9.22 -1.34
CA GLN A 435 27.28 -10.09 -0.22
C GLN A 435 28.51 -10.54 0.54
N GLN A 436 29.54 -11.05 -0.17
CA GLN A 436 30.76 -11.52 0.49
C GLN A 436 31.56 -10.37 1.10
N THR A 437 31.61 -9.22 0.43
CA THR A 437 32.30 -8.03 0.93
C THR A 437 31.60 -7.50 2.19
N MET A 438 30.28 -7.43 2.21
CA MET A 438 29.51 -7.00 3.37
C MET A 438 29.64 -7.98 4.56
N PHE A 439 29.83 -9.27 4.28
CA PHE A 439 30.05 -10.27 5.33
C PHE A 439 31.42 -10.13 6.00
N ASP A 440 32.47 -9.84 5.19
CA ASP A 440 33.86 -9.77 5.68
C ASP A 440 34.15 -8.41 6.36
N LEU A 441 33.62 -7.32 5.82
CA LEU A 441 33.97 -5.95 6.14
C LEU A 441 33.94 -5.60 7.65
N PRO A 442 32.91 -5.99 8.44
CA PRO A 442 32.88 -5.67 9.87
C PRO A 442 33.98 -6.35 10.68
N SER A 443 34.63 -7.38 10.11
CA SER A 443 35.71 -8.17 10.77
C SER A 443 37.09 -7.84 10.22
N GLU A 444 37.18 -6.97 9.22
CA GLU A 444 38.41 -6.66 8.49
C GLU A 444 38.90 -5.24 8.81
N GLU A 445 40.06 -5.12 9.45
CA GLU A 445 40.63 -3.82 9.85
C GLU A 445 41.37 -3.16 8.68
N GLY A 446 41.26 -1.84 8.58
CA GLY A 446 42.07 -1.01 7.66
C GLY A 446 41.53 -0.89 6.23
N VAL A 447 40.37 -1.43 5.92
CA VAL A 447 39.70 -1.18 4.63
C VAL A 447 39.14 0.23 4.64
N THR A 448 39.56 1.08 3.69
CA THR A 448 39.07 2.48 3.56
C THR A 448 38.16 2.66 2.35
N LYS A 449 38.31 1.81 1.32
CA LYS A 449 37.50 1.92 0.11
C LYS A 449 37.27 0.56 -0.54
N VAL A 450 36.08 0.39 -1.13
CA VAL A 450 35.70 -0.77 -1.95
C VAL A 450 35.29 -0.28 -3.33
N ILE A 451 35.83 -0.89 -4.39
CA ILE A 451 35.52 -0.57 -5.78
C ILE A 451 34.87 -1.80 -6.45
N VAL A 452 33.68 -1.59 -7.00
CA VAL A 452 32.98 -2.61 -7.80
C VAL A 452 33.33 -2.40 -9.26
N THR A 453 33.99 -3.40 -9.85
CA THR A 453 34.43 -3.42 -11.26
C THR A 453 33.47 -4.25 -12.11
N GLU A 454 33.56 -4.16 -13.44
CA GLU A 454 32.82 -5.02 -14.36
C GLU A 454 33.12 -6.51 -14.12
N ALA A 455 34.39 -6.86 -13.87
CA ALA A 455 34.82 -8.24 -13.59
C ALA A 455 34.18 -8.78 -12.29
N SER A 456 34.04 -7.94 -11.27
CA SER A 456 33.38 -8.34 -10.02
C SER A 456 31.88 -8.58 -10.22
N VAL A 457 31.20 -7.83 -11.08
CA VAL A 457 29.79 -8.05 -11.43
C VAL A 457 29.61 -9.37 -12.20
N LYS A 458 30.55 -9.72 -13.07
CA LYS A 458 30.57 -11.00 -13.80
C LYS A 458 30.91 -12.21 -12.91
N GLY A 459 31.39 -11.97 -11.69
CA GLY A 459 31.82 -13.02 -10.77
C GLY A 459 33.22 -13.58 -11.07
N GLU A 460 33.99 -12.89 -11.87
CA GLU A 460 35.38 -13.29 -12.22
C GLU A 460 36.37 -12.94 -11.10
N GLU A 461 36.08 -11.89 -10.35
CA GLU A 461 36.85 -11.44 -9.17
C GLU A 461 35.93 -10.90 -8.07
N GLN A 462 36.50 -10.69 -6.89
CA GLN A 462 35.79 -9.98 -5.81
C GLN A 462 35.94 -8.47 -5.98
N PRO A 463 34.99 -7.64 -5.41
CA PRO A 463 35.18 -6.19 -5.36
C PRO A 463 36.53 -5.82 -4.75
N GLN A 464 37.22 -4.86 -5.37
CA GLN A 464 38.58 -4.47 -4.98
C GLN A 464 38.55 -3.72 -3.65
N ARG A 465 39.37 -4.15 -2.68
CA ARG A 465 39.49 -3.54 -1.36
C ARG A 465 40.78 -2.73 -1.29
N ILE A 466 40.66 -1.47 -0.85
CA ILE A 466 41.82 -0.57 -0.67
C ILE A 466 41.98 -0.37 0.82
N TYR A 467 43.20 -0.61 1.29
CA TYR A 467 43.56 -0.45 2.71
C TYR A 467 44.26 0.88 2.91
N GLY A 468 43.96 1.59 4.00
CA GLY A 468 44.54 2.89 4.36
C GLY A 468 45.51 2.82 5.51
#